data_53c37a5f5db4dc1f48bbbfebf34e36db
#
_entry.id   53c37a5f5db4dc1f48bbbfebf34e36db
#
_cell.length_a   1.000
_cell.length_b   1.000
_cell.length_c   1.000
_cell.angle_alpha   90.00
_cell.angle_beta   90.00
_cell.angle_gamma   90.00
#
_symmetry.space_group_name_H-M   'P 1'
#
loop_
_entity.id
_entity.type
_entity.pdbx_description
1 polymer ?
#
loop_
_entity_poly.entity_id
_entity_poly.type
_entity_poly.pdbx_seq_one_letter_code
_entity_poly.pdbx_strand_id
1 'polypeptide(L)'
;MIELSATAYAAELQRFKLRGRVWLASKDIPADVQVPTAWRALLDMRDAALETSLAKMWAGVVDRLPAVRQFFDEKLRRPAVLQKENGDLCLLYPYTVDHDDLNFFIGHPPLGDLVSDDMPLWRALPDDLRSFYQLAHNGWTFFPANSMGPLPIGDQTALTAKLDLTPDETRALGVNPDLVWTVFQNGGGDYLCLDLRDSAGDGSAAGRIWWHDNPAELEPVDFWAVMNAWFEIFVEDADRR
;
A
#
# COMPACT_ATOMS: atom_id res chain seq x y z
N MET A 1 -0.91 -10.83 -26.33
CA MET A 1 -0.94 -11.33 -24.94
C MET A 1 0.48 -11.34 -24.40
N ILE A 2 0.80 -10.51 -23.41
CA ILE A 2 2.15 -10.47 -22.81
C ILE A 2 2.45 -11.80 -22.14
N GLU A 3 3.62 -12.34 -22.41
CA GLU A 3 4.14 -13.48 -21.66
C GLU A 3 4.50 -13.01 -20.22
N LEU A 4 3.80 -13.53 -19.22
CA LEU A 4 4.04 -13.20 -17.82
C LEU A 4 5.26 -13.98 -17.30
N SER A 5 6.45 -13.48 -17.63
CA SER A 5 7.74 -14.07 -17.27
C SER A 5 8.54 -13.15 -16.33
N ALA A 6 9.50 -13.71 -15.59
CA ALA A 6 10.41 -12.94 -14.76
C ALA A 6 11.17 -11.86 -15.56
N THR A 7 11.51 -12.17 -16.81
CA THR A 7 12.18 -11.25 -17.73
C THR A 7 11.27 -10.10 -18.14
N ALA A 8 9.98 -10.37 -18.43
CA ALA A 8 9.01 -9.33 -18.78
C ALA A 8 8.78 -8.38 -17.59
N TYR A 9 8.63 -8.93 -16.37
CA TYR A 9 8.48 -8.11 -15.15
C TYR A 9 9.72 -7.24 -14.91
N ALA A 10 10.91 -7.82 -15.00
CA ALA A 10 12.15 -7.07 -14.82
C ALA A 10 12.33 -5.96 -15.88
N ALA A 11 11.95 -6.22 -17.13
CA ALA A 11 12.02 -5.24 -18.21
C ALA A 11 11.09 -4.05 -17.95
N GLU A 12 9.84 -4.30 -17.50
CA GLU A 12 8.90 -3.23 -17.20
C GLU A 12 9.34 -2.40 -15.99
N LEU A 13 9.79 -3.03 -14.90
CA LEU A 13 10.33 -2.34 -13.74
C LEU A 13 11.53 -1.45 -14.09
N GLN A 14 12.39 -1.94 -15.01
CA GLN A 14 13.58 -1.20 -15.46
C GLN A 14 13.23 0.07 -16.25
N ARG A 15 12.10 0.15 -16.95
CA ARG A 15 11.62 1.39 -17.60
C ARG A 15 11.55 2.57 -16.62
N PHE A 16 11.25 2.27 -15.35
CA PHE A 16 11.20 3.25 -14.26
C PHE A 16 12.44 3.19 -13.35
N LYS A 17 13.57 2.66 -13.86
CA LYS A 17 14.85 2.58 -13.15
C LYS A 17 14.85 1.67 -11.90
N LEU A 18 13.82 0.86 -11.70
CA LEU A 18 13.81 -0.15 -10.64
C LEU A 18 14.44 -1.43 -11.18
N ARG A 19 15.63 -1.75 -10.67
CA ARG A 19 16.42 -2.90 -11.08
C ARG A 19 16.49 -3.93 -9.98
N GLY A 20 16.59 -5.19 -10.38
CA GLY A 20 16.70 -6.29 -9.44
C GLY A 20 16.46 -7.63 -10.11
N ARG A 21 16.42 -8.65 -9.27
CA ARG A 21 16.17 -10.03 -9.69
C ARG A 21 14.72 -10.41 -9.33
N VAL A 22 13.98 -10.92 -10.31
CA VAL A 22 12.56 -11.31 -10.15
C VAL A 22 12.46 -12.84 -10.13
N TRP A 23 11.70 -13.38 -9.17
CA TRP A 23 11.40 -14.81 -9.07
C TRP A 23 9.88 -15.05 -9.08
N LEU A 24 9.47 -15.99 -9.92
CA LEU A 24 8.07 -16.42 -10.06
C LEU A 24 7.76 -17.75 -9.37
N ALA A 25 8.76 -18.48 -8.91
CA ALA A 25 8.59 -19.75 -8.20
C ALA A 25 9.52 -19.82 -7.00
N SER A 26 9.06 -20.44 -5.92
CA SER A 26 9.82 -20.53 -4.67
C SER A 26 11.14 -21.28 -4.80
N LYS A 27 11.18 -22.29 -5.68
CA LYS A 27 12.36 -23.11 -5.97
C LYS A 27 13.51 -22.35 -6.64
N ASP A 28 13.20 -21.20 -7.30
CA ASP A 28 14.17 -20.40 -8.02
C ASP A 28 14.86 -19.35 -7.13
N ILE A 29 14.37 -19.19 -5.90
CA ILE A 29 14.92 -18.26 -4.91
C ILE A 29 16.12 -18.91 -4.23
N PRO A 30 17.32 -18.30 -4.28
CA PRO A 30 18.50 -18.80 -3.59
C PRO A 30 18.24 -19.03 -2.09
N ALA A 31 18.93 -20.04 -1.52
CA ALA A 31 18.71 -20.43 -0.11
C ALA A 31 19.15 -19.36 0.90
N ASP A 32 20.08 -18.50 0.52
CA ASP A 32 20.60 -17.38 1.31
C ASP A 32 19.70 -16.14 1.28
N VAL A 33 18.69 -16.10 0.38
CA VAL A 33 17.74 -14.98 0.31
C VAL A 33 16.57 -15.23 1.28
N GLN A 34 16.46 -14.39 2.30
CA GLN A 34 15.46 -14.49 3.37
C GLN A 34 14.13 -13.85 2.96
N VAL A 35 13.33 -14.56 2.17
CA VAL A 35 11.97 -14.11 1.76
C VAL A 35 10.96 -14.49 2.84
N PRO A 36 10.02 -13.60 3.20
CA PRO A 36 8.92 -13.93 4.10
C PRO A 36 8.21 -15.23 3.69
N THR A 37 7.97 -16.12 4.64
CA THR A 37 7.43 -17.47 4.38
C THR A 37 6.10 -17.41 3.63
N ALA A 38 5.22 -16.46 4.00
CA ALA A 38 3.94 -16.26 3.31
C ALA A 38 4.14 -15.89 1.83
N TRP A 39 5.07 -15.01 1.51
CA TRP A 39 5.36 -14.62 0.13
C TRP A 39 5.92 -15.77 -0.70
N ARG A 40 6.86 -16.53 -0.09
CA ARG A 40 7.43 -17.71 -0.75
C ARG A 40 6.35 -18.73 -1.12
N ALA A 41 5.37 -18.93 -0.23
CA ALA A 41 4.26 -19.82 -0.48
C ALA A 41 3.33 -19.36 -1.62
N LEU A 42 3.06 -18.03 -1.71
CA LEU A 42 2.22 -17.47 -2.78
C LEU A 42 2.76 -17.75 -4.20
N LEU A 43 4.09 -17.81 -4.37
CA LEU A 43 4.68 -18.02 -5.70
C LEU A 43 4.29 -19.38 -6.34
N ASP A 44 3.99 -20.36 -5.52
CA ASP A 44 3.66 -21.72 -5.98
C ASP A 44 2.14 -21.98 -6.02
N MET A 45 1.34 -21.01 -5.56
CA MET A 45 -0.12 -21.08 -5.57
C MET A 45 -0.73 -20.56 -6.86
N ARG A 46 -1.94 -21.00 -7.16
CA ARG A 46 -2.72 -20.58 -8.34
C ARG A 46 -4.19 -20.53 -7.97
N ASP A 47 -4.94 -19.74 -8.73
CA ASP A 47 -6.40 -19.67 -8.70
C ASP A 47 -6.94 -19.55 -7.26
N ALA A 48 -7.95 -20.27 -6.89
CA ALA A 48 -8.60 -20.21 -5.58
C ALA A 48 -7.65 -20.41 -4.38
N ALA A 49 -6.53 -21.13 -4.55
CA ALA A 49 -5.54 -21.28 -3.49
C ALA A 49 -4.75 -19.97 -3.27
N LEU A 50 -4.44 -19.25 -4.35
CA LEU A 50 -3.80 -17.94 -4.30
C LEU A 50 -4.73 -16.90 -3.65
N GLU A 51 -5.99 -16.83 -4.12
CA GLU A 51 -7.00 -15.92 -3.57
C GLU A 51 -7.20 -16.12 -2.07
N THR A 52 -7.38 -17.38 -1.64
CA THR A 52 -7.53 -17.74 -0.22
C THR A 52 -6.32 -17.32 0.61
N SER A 53 -5.11 -17.50 0.08
CA SER A 53 -3.88 -17.18 0.80
C SER A 53 -3.62 -15.66 0.87
N LEU A 54 -3.99 -14.93 -0.18
CA LEU A 54 -3.97 -13.47 -0.17
C LEU A 54 -4.98 -12.91 0.85
N ALA A 55 -6.23 -13.40 0.81
CA ALA A 55 -7.25 -12.99 1.77
C ALA A 55 -6.82 -13.25 3.23
N LYS A 56 -6.14 -14.39 3.47
CA LYS A 56 -5.59 -14.70 4.79
C LYS A 56 -4.43 -13.77 5.18
N MET A 57 -3.52 -13.46 4.25
CA MET A 57 -2.40 -12.57 4.50
C MET A 57 -2.86 -11.13 4.77
N TRP A 58 -3.95 -10.70 4.11
CA TRP A 58 -4.56 -9.39 4.24
C TRP A 58 -5.73 -9.36 5.23
N ALA A 59 -5.86 -10.39 6.10
CA ALA A 59 -6.98 -10.50 7.03
C ALA A 59 -7.18 -9.22 7.86
N GLY A 60 -8.45 -8.86 8.04
CA GLY A 60 -8.86 -7.58 8.65
C GLY A 60 -8.98 -6.45 7.63
N VAL A 61 -7.88 -6.13 6.93
CA VAL A 61 -7.88 -5.03 5.95
C VAL A 61 -8.67 -5.35 4.69
N VAL A 62 -8.56 -6.57 4.17
CA VAL A 62 -9.29 -6.95 2.95
C VAL A 62 -10.81 -6.90 3.11
N ASP A 63 -11.30 -7.06 4.34
CA ASP A 63 -12.74 -6.95 4.64
C ASP A 63 -13.20 -5.48 4.71
N ARG A 64 -12.27 -4.56 4.96
CA ARG A 64 -12.50 -3.10 4.91
C ARG A 64 -12.36 -2.55 3.49
N LEU A 65 -11.66 -3.26 2.60
CA LEU A 65 -11.33 -2.82 1.25
C LEU A 65 -11.86 -3.81 0.19
N PRO A 66 -13.17 -3.86 -0.05
CA PRO A 66 -13.77 -4.77 -1.04
C PRO A 66 -13.21 -4.59 -2.44
N ALA A 67 -12.82 -3.37 -2.84
CA ALA A 67 -12.19 -3.12 -4.13
C ALA A 67 -10.81 -3.80 -4.28
N VAL A 68 -10.03 -3.90 -3.18
CA VAL A 68 -8.77 -4.65 -3.18
C VAL A 68 -9.04 -6.15 -3.30
N ARG A 69 -10.08 -6.67 -2.66
CA ARG A 69 -10.51 -8.08 -2.83
C ARG A 69 -10.87 -8.35 -4.28
N GLN A 70 -11.71 -7.51 -4.89
CA GLN A 70 -12.09 -7.63 -6.29
C GLN A 70 -10.86 -7.56 -7.22
N PHE A 71 -9.91 -6.66 -6.94
CA PHE A 71 -8.64 -6.60 -7.67
C PHE A 71 -7.87 -7.92 -7.61
N PHE A 72 -7.80 -8.59 -6.45
CA PHE A 72 -7.14 -9.89 -6.34
C PHE A 72 -7.85 -10.97 -7.15
N ASP A 73 -9.18 -10.97 -7.14
CA ASP A 73 -10.00 -12.00 -7.78
C ASP A 73 -10.04 -11.84 -9.32
N GLU A 74 -10.07 -10.60 -9.82
CA GLU A 74 -10.33 -10.34 -11.25
C GLU A 74 -9.09 -9.91 -12.04
N LYS A 75 -8.20 -9.09 -11.44
CA LYS A 75 -7.15 -8.40 -12.18
C LYS A 75 -5.74 -8.91 -11.88
N LEU A 76 -5.51 -9.37 -10.66
CA LEU A 76 -4.17 -9.80 -10.25
C LEU A 76 -3.68 -10.93 -11.16
N ARG A 77 -2.46 -10.77 -11.64
CA ARG A 77 -1.72 -11.81 -12.34
C ARG A 77 -0.79 -12.53 -11.37
N ARG A 78 0.09 -13.38 -11.89
CA ARG A 78 1.00 -14.18 -11.08
C ARG A 78 1.91 -13.30 -10.21
N PRO A 79 1.80 -13.30 -8.87
CA PRO A 79 2.72 -12.58 -7.99
C PRO A 79 4.16 -13.00 -8.19
N ALA A 80 5.09 -12.11 -7.87
CA ALA A 80 6.52 -12.38 -7.96
C ALA A 80 7.26 -11.72 -6.79
N VAL A 81 8.41 -12.28 -6.43
CA VAL A 81 9.33 -11.62 -5.50
C VAL A 81 10.40 -10.89 -6.31
N LEU A 82 10.62 -9.64 -5.97
CA LEU A 82 11.72 -8.82 -6.47
C LEU A 82 12.75 -8.65 -5.35
N GLN A 83 14.02 -8.94 -5.66
CA GLN A 83 15.16 -8.47 -4.88
C GLN A 83 15.80 -7.31 -5.63
N LYS A 84 15.77 -6.11 -5.04
CA LYS A 84 16.40 -4.91 -5.59
C LYS A 84 17.94 -5.04 -5.56
N GLU A 85 18.65 -4.20 -6.30
CA GLU A 85 20.13 -4.20 -6.34
C GLU A 85 20.77 -3.94 -4.96
N ASN A 86 20.11 -3.22 -4.08
CA ASN A 86 20.54 -2.98 -2.69
C ASN A 86 20.24 -4.13 -1.74
N GLY A 87 19.63 -5.22 -2.23
CA GLY A 87 19.25 -6.39 -1.44
C GLY A 87 17.83 -6.36 -0.86
N ASP A 88 17.14 -5.23 -0.88
CA ASP A 88 15.77 -5.11 -0.41
C ASP A 88 14.82 -6.02 -1.17
N LEU A 89 13.85 -6.59 -0.46
CA LEU A 89 12.82 -7.45 -1.03
C LEU A 89 11.49 -6.72 -1.18
N CYS A 90 10.76 -7.07 -2.24
CA CYS A 90 9.38 -6.64 -2.45
C CYS A 90 8.55 -7.80 -2.99
N LEU A 91 7.25 -7.83 -2.67
CA LEU A 91 6.28 -8.66 -3.36
C LEU A 91 5.60 -7.82 -4.44
N LEU A 92 5.67 -8.28 -5.67
CA LEU A 92 5.01 -7.67 -6.82
C LEU A 92 3.61 -8.23 -6.99
N TYR A 93 2.64 -7.35 -7.20
CA TYR A 93 1.25 -7.62 -7.55
C TYR A 93 1.00 -7.12 -8.98
N PRO A 94 1.34 -7.93 -9.97
CA PRO A 94 1.20 -7.52 -11.37
C PRO A 94 -0.26 -7.56 -11.82
N TYR A 95 -0.65 -6.63 -12.68
CA TYR A 95 -1.91 -6.62 -13.39
C TYR A 95 -1.73 -5.98 -14.77
N THR A 96 -2.69 -6.21 -15.66
CA THR A 96 -2.64 -5.65 -17.03
C THR A 96 -3.78 -4.68 -17.25
N VAL A 97 -3.46 -3.57 -17.91
CA VAL A 97 -4.39 -2.55 -18.38
C VAL A 97 -4.41 -2.59 -19.91
N ASP A 98 -5.54 -2.30 -20.56
CA ASP A 98 -5.65 -2.19 -22.00
C ASP A 98 -4.99 -3.33 -22.81
N HIS A 99 -5.20 -4.56 -22.36
CA HIS A 99 -4.75 -5.81 -22.95
C HIS A 99 -3.27 -6.11 -22.89
N ASP A 100 -2.35 -5.13 -22.77
CA ASP A 100 -0.93 -5.38 -22.87
C ASP A 100 -0.02 -4.56 -21.95
N ASP A 101 -0.50 -3.50 -21.26
CA ASP A 101 0.33 -2.72 -20.36
C ASP A 101 0.43 -3.36 -18.98
N LEU A 102 1.61 -3.83 -18.63
CA LEU A 102 1.90 -4.47 -17.35
C LEU A 102 2.18 -3.41 -16.27
N ASN A 103 1.41 -3.45 -15.21
CA ASN A 103 1.53 -2.58 -14.07
C ASN A 103 1.74 -3.38 -12.78
N PHE A 104 2.18 -2.69 -11.70
CA PHE A 104 2.46 -3.34 -10.43
C PHE A 104 1.96 -2.52 -9.25
N PHE A 105 1.36 -3.20 -8.28
CA PHE A 105 1.48 -2.77 -6.90
C PHE A 105 2.68 -3.47 -6.25
N ILE A 106 3.35 -2.79 -5.34
CA ILE A 106 4.54 -3.29 -4.64
C ILE A 106 4.29 -3.29 -3.15
N GLY A 107 4.40 -4.47 -2.53
CA GLY A 107 4.36 -4.64 -1.09
C GLY A 107 5.77 -4.80 -0.53
N HIS A 108 6.09 -4.02 0.52
CA HIS A 108 7.34 -4.16 1.26
C HIS A 108 7.26 -5.27 2.32
N PRO A 109 8.38 -5.84 2.79
CA PRO A 109 8.35 -6.89 3.82
C PRO A 109 7.58 -6.45 5.06
N PRO A 110 6.77 -7.34 5.65
CA PRO A 110 6.04 -7.02 6.87
C PRO A 110 7.00 -6.70 8.01
N LEU A 111 6.56 -5.87 8.95
CA LEU A 111 7.37 -5.44 10.09
C LEU A 111 7.57 -6.56 11.12
N GLY A 112 6.66 -7.53 11.18
CA GLY A 112 6.70 -8.57 12.21
C GLY A 112 6.70 -7.98 13.61
N ASP A 113 7.59 -8.48 14.46
CA ASP A 113 7.77 -8.02 15.85
C ASP A 113 8.72 -6.81 15.99
N LEU A 114 9.18 -6.25 14.85
CA LEU A 114 10.15 -5.12 14.86
C LEU A 114 9.52 -3.78 15.23
N VAL A 115 8.22 -3.74 15.45
CA VAL A 115 7.52 -2.49 15.75
C VAL A 115 7.66 -2.17 17.23
N SER A 116 8.23 -1.01 17.53
CA SER A 116 8.28 -0.49 18.90
C SER A 116 6.95 0.18 19.26
N ASP A 117 6.39 -0.20 20.40
CA ASP A 117 5.23 0.47 21.01
C ASP A 117 5.52 1.95 21.35
N ASP A 118 6.77 2.39 21.23
CA ASP A 118 7.17 3.77 21.50
C ASP A 118 6.84 4.74 20.36
N MET A 119 6.38 4.24 19.20
CA MET A 119 5.93 5.09 18.10
C MET A 119 4.50 5.59 18.35
N PRO A 120 4.27 6.91 18.55
CA PRO A 120 2.92 7.45 18.81
C PRO A 120 1.89 7.06 17.74
N LEU A 121 2.30 7.11 16.47
CA LEU A 121 1.47 6.70 15.34
C LEU A 121 1.04 5.24 15.48
N TRP A 122 1.96 4.34 15.84
CA TRP A 122 1.69 2.91 15.91
C TRP A 122 0.52 2.57 16.84
N ARG A 123 0.50 3.20 18.03
CA ARG A 123 -0.58 3.01 19.01
C ARG A 123 -1.94 3.52 18.54
N ALA A 124 -1.92 4.54 17.69
CA ALA A 124 -3.12 5.18 17.18
C ALA A 124 -3.66 4.54 15.90
N LEU A 125 -2.88 3.67 15.23
CA LEU A 125 -3.37 2.94 14.06
C LEU A 125 -4.53 2.02 14.45
N PRO A 126 -5.59 1.90 13.61
CA PRO A 126 -6.60 0.87 13.74
C PRO A 126 -5.98 -0.53 13.77
N ASP A 127 -6.57 -1.45 14.52
CA ASP A 127 -6.05 -2.82 14.68
C ASP A 127 -5.86 -3.55 13.35
N ASP A 128 -6.82 -3.40 12.44
CA ASP A 128 -6.75 -3.99 11.10
C ASP A 128 -5.53 -3.47 10.32
N LEU A 129 -5.26 -2.15 10.40
CA LEU A 129 -4.12 -1.55 9.72
C LEU A 129 -2.79 -1.93 10.39
N ARG A 130 -2.74 -2.05 11.71
CA ARG A 130 -1.56 -2.60 12.42
C ARG A 130 -1.27 -4.03 11.99
N SER A 131 -2.30 -4.86 11.95
CA SER A 131 -2.19 -6.25 11.49
C SER A 131 -1.65 -6.33 10.06
N PHE A 132 -2.11 -5.45 9.17
CA PHE A 132 -1.58 -5.35 7.81
C PHE A 132 -0.07 -5.06 7.80
N TYR A 133 0.39 -4.05 8.55
CA TYR A 133 1.82 -3.72 8.60
C TYR A 133 2.67 -4.81 9.24
N GLN A 134 2.13 -5.51 10.21
CA GLN A 134 2.86 -6.60 10.89
C GLN A 134 2.94 -7.89 10.09
N LEU A 135 1.87 -8.24 9.36
CA LEU A 135 1.70 -9.58 8.80
C LEU A 135 1.76 -9.62 7.27
N ALA A 136 1.25 -8.60 6.61
CA ALA A 136 1.18 -8.55 5.15
C ALA A 136 2.33 -7.74 4.56
N HIS A 137 2.32 -6.43 4.79
CA HIS A 137 3.26 -5.50 4.16
C HIS A 137 3.54 -4.26 5.02
N ASN A 138 4.79 -3.83 5.06
CA ASN A 138 5.12 -2.47 5.47
C ASN A 138 4.89 -1.50 4.31
N GLY A 139 3.61 -1.24 4.02
CA GLY A 139 3.16 -0.48 2.87
C GLY A 139 2.95 -1.30 1.60
N TRP A 140 1.95 -0.90 0.84
CA TRP A 140 1.59 -1.50 -0.44
C TRP A 140 1.08 -0.40 -1.37
N THR A 141 1.81 -0.09 -2.42
CA THR A 141 1.56 1.08 -3.25
C THR A 141 1.71 0.76 -4.73
N PHE A 142 1.04 1.54 -5.57
CA PHE A 142 1.20 1.49 -7.03
C PHE A 142 2.58 2.01 -7.43
N PHE A 143 3.26 1.26 -8.27
CA PHE A 143 4.56 1.59 -8.83
C PHE A 143 4.40 2.17 -10.26
N PRO A 144 5.10 3.27 -10.62
CA PRO A 144 6.21 3.89 -9.90
C PRO A 144 5.81 5.07 -8.99
N ALA A 145 4.54 5.44 -8.92
CA ALA A 145 4.09 6.66 -8.24
C ALA A 145 4.14 6.59 -6.70
N ASN A 146 4.35 5.39 -6.13
CA ASN A 146 4.30 5.15 -4.68
C ASN A 146 3.01 5.71 -4.05
N SER A 147 1.88 5.43 -4.69
CA SER A 147 0.55 5.97 -4.36
C SER A 147 -0.52 4.88 -4.38
N MET A 148 -1.78 5.25 -4.17
CA MET A 148 -2.95 4.37 -4.30
C MET A 148 -2.91 3.13 -3.40
N GLY A 149 -2.35 3.28 -2.21
CA GLY A 149 -2.28 2.25 -1.18
C GLY A 149 -1.66 2.77 0.11
N PRO A 150 -1.70 2.00 1.19
CA PRO A 150 -1.06 2.37 2.45
C PRO A 150 0.44 2.57 2.26
N LEU A 151 0.94 3.75 2.66
CA LEU A 151 2.36 4.07 2.61
C LEU A 151 3.15 3.23 3.61
N PRO A 152 4.44 2.92 3.34
CA PRO A 152 5.33 2.38 4.36
C PRO A 152 5.33 3.26 5.63
N ILE A 153 5.45 2.65 6.80
CA ILE A 153 5.44 3.39 8.08
C ILE A 153 6.51 4.49 8.11
N GLY A 154 7.69 4.22 7.52
CA GLY A 154 8.77 5.19 7.45
C GLY A 154 8.51 6.39 6.52
N ASP A 155 7.53 6.28 5.63
CA ASP A 155 7.12 7.35 4.70
C ASP A 155 5.92 8.15 5.21
N GLN A 156 5.30 7.68 6.29
CA GLN A 156 4.20 8.36 6.96
C GLN A 156 4.75 9.48 7.85
N THR A 157 4.12 10.64 7.79
CA THR A 157 4.57 11.81 8.54
C THR A 157 3.36 12.58 9.08
N ALA A 158 3.59 13.31 10.16
CA ALA A 158 2.63 14.33 10.57
C ALA A 158 2.44 15.35 9.44
N LEU A 159 1.25 15.88 9.32
CA LEU A 159 0.90 16.81 8.25
C LEU A 159 1.76 18.07 8.29
N THR A 160 2.18 18.53 9.48
CA THR A 160 3.15 19.62 9.65
C THR A 160 4.48 19.42 8.92
N ALA A 161 4.93 18.16 8.75
CA ALA A 161 6.15 17.88 8.01
C ALA A 161 5.99 17.99 6.48
N LYS A 162 4.75 18.04 6.00
CA LYS A 162 4.40 18.19 4.57
C LYS A 162 4.03 19.61 4.21
N LEU A 163 3.62 20.43 5.19
CA LEU A 163 3.03 21.73 4.99
C LEU A 163 3.91 22.79 5.63
N ASP A 164 4.25 23.80 4.85
CA ASP A 164 4.85 25.06 5.36
C ASP A 164 3.71 26.03 5.68
N LEU A 165 2.97 25.73 6.77
CA LEU A 165 1.83 26.53 7.19
C LEU A 165 2.25 27.70 8.07
N THR A 166 1.70 28.85 7.78
CA THR A 166 1.75 30.00 8.71
C THR A 166 0.94 29.70 9.98
N PRO A 167 1.21 30.40 11.09
CA PRO A 167 0.41 30.23 12.32
C PRO A 167 -1.09 30.49 12.14
N ASP A 168 -1.48 31.33 11.18
CA ASP A 168 -2.87 31.64 10.90
C ASP A 168 -3.55 30.51 10.11
N GLU A 169 -2.87 29.93 9.12
CA GLU A 169 -3.34 28.74 8.39
C GLU A 169 -3.44 27.54 9.32
N THR A 170 -2.43 27.30 10.16
CA THR A 170 -2.49 26.24 11.18
C THR A 170 -3.72 26.39 12.09
N ARG A 171 -4.03 27.64 12.48
CA ARG A 171 -5.22 27.93 13.31
C ARG A 171 -6.52 27.72 12.53
N ALA A 172 -6.54 28.03 11.24
CA ALA A 172 -7.69 27.87 10.36
C ALA A 172 -8.06 26.40 10.12
N LEU A 173 -7.09 25.45 10.19
CA LEU A 173 -7.36 24.02 10.10
C LEU A 173 -8.34 23.49 11.17
N GLY A 174 -8.47 24.18 12.31
CA GLY A 174 -9.36 23.77 13.42
C GLY A 174 -8.93 22.48 14.13
N VAL A 175 -7.78 21.91 13.76
CA VAL A 175 -7.16 20.71 14.33
C VAL A 175 -5.67 20.92 14.51
N ASN A 176 -5.06 20.13 15.40
CA ASN A 176 -3.60 20.14 15.51
C ASN A 176 -2.98 19.27 14.39
N PRO A 177 -2.31 19.85 13.38
CA PRO A 177 -1.75 19.09 12.26
C PRO A 177 -0.58 18.17 12.66
N ASP A 178 0.03 18.32 13.84
CA ASP A 178 1.00 17.35 14.38
C ASP A 178 0.36 16.00 14.72
N LEU A 179 -0.96 15.99 14.95
CA LEU A 179 -1.74 14.79 15.25
C LEU A 179 -2.50 14.24 14.04
N VAL A 180 -2.31 14.82 12.86
CA VAL A 180 -2.89 14.34 11.60
C VAL A 180 -1.77 13.74 10.76
N TRP A 181 -1.82 12.43 10.51
CA TRP A 181 -0.75 11.70 9.86
C TRP A 181 -1.15 11.19 8.48
N THR A 182 -0.28 11.42 7.50
CA THR A 182 -0.47 10.96 6.13
C THR A 182 -0.28 9.45 6.06
N VAL A 183 -1.30 8.70 5.62
CA VAL A 183 -1.25 7.23 5.53
C VAL A 183 -1.33 6.74 4.08
N PHE A 184 -2.02 7.48 3.23
CA PHE A 184 -2.27 7.11 1.85
C PHE A 184 -2.19 8.36 0.98
N GLN A 185 -1.64 8.26 -0.23
CA GLN A 185 -1.71 9.35 -1.22
C GLN A 185 -2.39 8.86 -2.50
N ASN A 186 -3.15 9.77 -3.16
CA ASN A 186 -3.92 9.44 -4.36
C ASN A 186 -3.13 9.59 -5.68
N GLY A 187 -1.85 9.93 -5.63
CA GLY A 187 -1.02 10.18 -6.80
C GLY A 187 -1.22 11.55 -7.46
N GLY A 188 -2.26 12.29 -7.08
CA GLY A 188 -2.53 13.66 -7.53
C GLY A 188 -1.99 14.74 -6.60
N GLY A 189 -1.39 14.35 -5.47
CA GLY A 189 -0.87 15.29 -4.48
C GLY A 189 -1.69 15.35 -3.17
N ASP A 190 -2.86 14.71 -3.14
CA ASP A 190 -3.72 14.69 -1.96
C ASP A 190 -3.40 13.50 -1.05
N TYR A 191 -3.67 13.68 0.23
CA TYR A 191 -3.44 12.65 1.24
C TYR A 191 -4.70 12.30 1.99
N LEU A 192 -4.93 10.99 2.16
CA LEU A 192 -5.79 10.49 3.21
C LEU A 192 -4.96 10.31 4.48
N CYS A 193 -5.43 10.94 5.53
CA CYS A 193 -4.75 11.05 6.81
C CYS A 193 -5.56 10.38 7.92
N LEU A 194 -4.88 9.99 9.00
CA LEU A 194 -5.49 9.62 10.28
C LEU A 194 -5.39 10.78 11.27
N ASP A 195 -6.50 11.11 11.92
CA ASP A 195 -6.54 12.01 13.06
C ASP A 195 -6.31 11.22 14.35
N LEU A 196 -5.12 11.30 14.91
CA LEU A 196 -4.71 10.49 16.05
C LEU A 196 -5.45 10.82 17.37
N ARG A 197 -6.22 11.92 17.40
CA ARG A 197 -7.02 12.29 18.59
C ARG A 197 -8.25 11.41 18.74
N ASP A 198 -8.80 10.96 17.62
CA ASP A 198 -10.07 10.24 17.55
C ASP A 198 -9.87 8.74 17.24
N SER A 199 -8.68 8.19 17.53
CA SER A 199 -8.41 6.76 17.41
C SER A 199 -9.20 6.01 18.49
N ALA A 200 -10.50 5.82 18.24
CA ALA A 200 -11.36 5.01 19.08
C ALA A 200 -10.94 3.54 18.93
N GLY A 201 -10.78 2.84 20.05
CA GLY A 201 -10.38 1.43 20.07
C GLY A 201 -11.45 0.44 19.54
N ASP A 202 -12.47 0.94 18.84
CA ASP A 202 -13.55 0.15 18.22
C ASP A 202 -13.31 -0.21 16.74
N GLY A 203 -12.12 0.12 16.22
CA GLY A 203 -11.76 -0.12 14.81
C GLY A 203 -12.27 0.94 13.84
N SER A 204 -13.03 1.94 14.31
CA SER A 204 -13.29 3.14 13.53
C SER A 204 -12.03 3.99 13.50
N ALA A 205 -11.69 4.49 12.31
CA ALA A 205 -10.57 5.38 12.13
C ALA A 205 -11.09 6.74 11.68
N ALA A 206 -10.86 7.77 12.47
CA ALA A 206 -11.17 9.13 12.06
C ALA A 206 -10.23 9.54 10.92
N GLY A 207 -10.76 9.58 9.72
CA GLY A 207 -10.07 9.99 8.51
C GLY A 207 -10.18 11.48 8.26
N ARG A 208 -9.17 12.02 7.61
CA ARG A 208 -9.23 13.35 7.01
C ARG A 208 -8.60 13.32 5.63
N ILE A 209 -9.20 14.06 4.68
CA ILE A 209 -8.52 14.35 3.43
C ILE A 209 -7.86 15.72 3.54
N TRP A 210 -6.58 15.75 3.16
CA TRP A 210 -5.88 16.99 2.87
C TRP A 210 -5.73 17.15 1.36
N TRP A 211 -6.30 18.25 0.84
CA TRP A 211 -6.27 18.59 -0.57
C TRP A 211 -5.12 19.54 -0.86
N HIS A 212 -4.26 19.21 -1.82
CA HIS A 212 -3.10 20.04 -2.18
C HIS A 212 -3.49 21.40 -2.78
N ASP A 213 -4.66 21.51 -3.40
CA ASP A 213 -5.19 22.73 -3.97
C ASP A 213 -6.01 23.59 -2.97
N ASN A 214 -6.33 23.01 -1.80
CA ASN A 214 -6.96 23.72 -0.67
C ASN A 214 -6.29 23.37 0.68
N PRO A 215 -5.00 23.75 0.87
CA PRO A 215 -4.21 23.27 2.00
C PRO A 215 -4.67 23.77 3.38
N ALA A 216 -5.55 24.77 3.43
CA ALA A 216 -6.11 25.31 4.66
C ALA A 216 -7.33 24.53 5.18
N GLU A 217 -7.76 23.48 4.49
CA GLU A 217 -8.93 22.67 4.84
C GLU A 217 -8.54 21.20 5.05
N LEU A 218 -9.09 20.61 6.12
CA LEU A 218 -8.99 19.17 6.39
C LEU A 218 -10.41 18.60 6.46
N GLU A 219 -10.82 17.96 5.38
CA GLU A 219 -12.15 17.36 5.27
C GLU A 219 -12.27 16.10 6.14
N PRO A 220 -13.19 16.05 7.11
CA PRO A 220 -13.43 14.84 7.91
C PRO A 220 -14.15 13.78 7.08
N VAL A 221 -13.64 12.55 7.09
CA VAL A 221 -14.16 11.44 6.28
C VAL A 221 -14.07 10.10 7.02
N ASP A 222 -14.81 9.12 6.53
CA ASP A 222 -14.56 7.72 6.88
C ASP A 222 -13.27 7.25 6.18
N PHE A 223 -12.27 6.90 6.97
CA PHE A 223 -10.95 6.52 6.50
C PHE A 223 -10.98 5.32 5.54
N TRP A 224 -11.72 4.26 5.92
CA TRP A 224 -11.77 3.04 5.13
C TRP A 224 -12.58 3.22 3.84
N ALA A 225 -13.70 3.94 3.93
CA ALA A 225 -14.54 4.22 2.77
C ALA A 225 -13.77 5.02 1.70
N VAL A 226 -13.03 6.05 2.11
CA VAL A 226 -12.22 6.85 1.16
C VAL A 226 -11.07 6.04 0.59
N MET A 227 -10.34 5.27 1.42
CA MET A 227 -9.26 4.42 0.92
C MET A 227 -9.77 3.42 -0.13
N ASN A 228 -10.91 2.78 0.13
CA ASN A 228 -11.52 1.85 -0.82
C ASN A 228 -11.96 2.57 -2.11
N ALA A 229 -12.64 3.71 -1.99
CA ALA A 229 -13.13 4.45 -3.16
C ALA A 229 -11.99 4.98 -4.03
N TRP A 230 -10.92 5.53 -3.45
CA TRP A 230 -9.78 6.00 -4.23
C TRP A 230 -9.06 4.86 -4.95
N PHE A 231 -8.93 3.70 -4.29
CA PHE A 231 -8.35 2.52 -4.92
C PHE A 231 -9.24 2.02 -6.07
N GLU A 232 -10.56 1.92 -5.87
CA GLU A 232 -11.54 1.48 -6.86
C GLU A 232 -11.52 2.36 -8.11
N ILE A 233 -11.62 3.69 -7.93
CA ILE A 233 -11.55 4.67 -9.02
C ILE A 233 -10.26 4.51 -9.81
N PHE A 234 -9.13 4.38 -9.12
CA PHE A 234 -7.83 4.22 -9.78
C PHE A 234 -7.75 2.96 -10.64
N VAL A 235 -8.23 1.83 -10.13
CA VAL A 235 -8.19 0.55 -10.85
C VAL A 235 -9.19 0.51 -12.00
N GLU A 236 -10.37 1.18 -11.87
CA GLU A 236 -11.34 1.32 -12.96
C GLU A 236 -10.88 2.29 -14.05
N ASP A 237 -10.30 3.43 -13.69
CA ASP A 237 -9.81 4.40 -14.67
C ASP A 237 -8.63 3.86 -15.48
N ALA A 238 -7.86 2.96 -14.89
CA ALA A 238 -6.82 2.26 -15.63
C ALA A 238 -7.37 1.41 -16.77
N ASP A 239 -8.60 0.88 -16.65
CA ASP A 239 -9.26 0.09 -17.73
C ASP A 239 -9.91 0.96 -18.82
N ARG A 240 -9.99 2.28 -18.62
CA ARG A 240 -10.66 3.21 -19.55
C ARG A 240 -9.70 4.02 -20.43
N ARG A 241 -8.41 3.90 -20.18
CA ARG A 241 -7.35 4.59 -20.93
C ARG A 241 -6.75 3.73 -22.01
#